data_4a71e7635c260c6aec9af2adaa060ab3
#
_entry.id   4a71e7635c260c6aec9af2adaa060ab3
#
_cell.length_a   1.000
_cell.length_b   1.000
_cell.length_c   1.000
_cell.angle_alpha   90.00
_cell.angle_beta   90.00
_cell.angle_gamma   90.00
#
_symmetry.space_group_name_H-M   'P 1'
#
loop_
_entity.id
_entity.type
_entity.pdbx_description
1 polymer ?
#
loop_
_entity_poly.entity_id
_entity_poly.type
_entity_poly.pdbx_seq_one_letter_code
_entity_poly.pdbx_strand_id
1 'polypeptide(L)'
;GGGHPYYYKFPTSHGIRSSHPRLEVDNCEVSAWGGGGVDLVRGEGHHIHHNFIHHCQYNGLGYGVVLDKASGLIEYNLFDWNRHSIAGTGRPGTSYVARHNVELGASLSHCFDMHGGRDRRDGTDIAGTSIKIYNNTFRAPKRPVVIRGVPEDGCEVYHNWFPKHRSPRRAVRSFGNTKVYSNVYGDNPKVAK
;
A
#
# COMPACT_ATOMS: atom_id res chain seq x y z
N GLY A 1 -9.79 12.27 -14.00
CA GLY A 1 -9.39 13.34 -13.24
C GLY A 1 -8.20 13.08 -12.36
N GLY A 2 -7.22 13.91 -12.41
CA GLY A 2 -6.16 13.98 -11.41
C GLY A 2 -6.72 14.54 -10.10
N GLY A 3 -5.92 14.46 -9.03
CA GLY A 3 -6.28 15.03 -7.74
C GLY A 3 -6.68 16.50 -7.86
N HIS A 4 -7.49 16.96 -6.94
CA HIS A 4 -7.95 18.35 -6.94
C HIS A 4 -6.74 19.28 -6.76
N PRO A 5 -6.54 20.31 -7.61
CA PRO A 5 -5.34 21.16 -7.57
C PRO A 5 -5.13 21.88 -6.22
N TYR A 6 -6.15 21.98 -5.40
CA TYR A 6 -6.06 22.57 -4.07
C TYR A 6 -5.43 21.66 -3.02
N TYR A 7 -5.42 20.33 -3.21
CA TYR A 7 -4.76 19.41 -2.27
C TYR A 7 -3.25 19.66 -2.09
N TYR A 8 -2.62 20.28 -3.08
CA TYR A 8 -1.20 20.61 -3.03
C TYR A 8 -0.89 21.94 -2.31
N LYS A 9 -1.90 22.70 -1.94
CA LYS A 9 -1.76 24.00 -1.27
C LYS A 9 -2.07 23.97 0.22
N PHE A 10 -2.71 22.91 0.69
CA PHE A 10 -3.00 22.74 2.12
C PHE A 10 -1.79 22.19 2.88
N PRO A 11 -1.62 22.53 4.16
CA PRO A 11 -0.65 21.85 5.02
C PRO A 11 -0.87 20.34 5.00
N THR A 12 0.23 19.58 5.02
CA THR A 12 0.13 18.13 5.17
C THR A 12 -0.44 17.79 6.55
N SER A 13 -1.45 16.93 6.56
CA SER A 13 -2.14 16.51 7.76
C SER A 13 -2.35 15.00 7.75
N HIS A 14 -2.53 14.44 8.92
CA HIS A 14 -2.79 13.00 9.11
C HIS A 14 -4.13 12.82 9.83
N GLY A 15 -4.87 11.79 9.46
CA GLY A 15 -6.13 11.48 10.10
C GLY A 15 -5.93 10.86 11.47
N ILE A 16 -5.48 9.64 11.49
CA ILE A 16 -5.13 8.89 12.70
C ILE A 16 -3.62 8.68 12.69
N ARG A 17 -2.93 9.06 13.76
CA ARG A 17 -1.50 8.86 13.88
C ARG A 17 -1.13 8.20 15.19
N SER A 18 -0.35 7.12 15.14
CA SER A 18 0.09 6.41 16.35
C SER A 18 1.58 6.10 16.31
N SER A 19 2.21 6.24 17.46
CA SER A 19 3.56 5.73 17.77
C SER A 19 3.55 4.58 18.80
N HIS A 20 2.36 4.11 19.16
CA HIS A 20 2.16 3.02 20.12
C HIS A 20 1.73 1.75 19.38
N PRO A 21 2.12 0.56 19.85
CA PRO A 21 1.77 -0.70 19.22
C PRO A 21 0.27 -1.01 19.36
N ARG A 22 -0.19 -1.95 18.56
CA ARG A 22 -1.55 -2.54 18.62
C ARG A 22 -2.69 -1.52 18.46
N LEU A 23 -2.48 -0.49 17.63
CA LEU A 23 -3.60 0.35 17.18
C LEU A 23 -4.53 -0.51 16.31
N GLU A 24 -5.81 -0.49 16.61
CA GLU A 24 -6.87 -1.02 15.77
C GLU A 24 -7.71 0.14 15.21
N VAL A 25 -8.00 0.08 13.91
CA VAL A 25 -8.90 1.02 13.22
C VAL A 25 -9.85 0.19 12.38
N ASP A 26 -11.13 0.27 12.68
CA ASP A 26 -12.15 -0.51 12.00
C ASP A 26 -13.45 0.24 11.79
N ASN A 27 -14.23 -0.20 10.81
CA ASN A 27 -15.57 0.31 10.48
C ASN A 27 -15.63 1.84 10.31
N CYS A 28 -14.55 2.43 9.79
CA CYS A 28 -14.42 3.87 9.61
C CYS A 28 -14.41 4.27 8.12
N GLU A 29 -14.87 5.48 7.85
CA GLU A 29 -14.53 6.20 6.62
C GLU A 29 -13.42 7.20 6.93
N VAL A 30 -12.28 7.04 6.23
CA VAL A 30 -11.09 7.88 6.42
C VAL A 30 -10.73 8.53 5.09
N SER A 31 -10.86 9.85 4.99
CA SER A 31 -10.70 10.50 3.69
C SER A 31 -10.06 11.88 3.73
N ALA A 32 -9.51 12.29 2.58
CA ALA A 32 -9.02 13.64 2.29
C ALA A 32 -7.79 14.10 3.09
N TRP A 33 -6.96 13.17 3.55
CA TRP A 33 -5.73 13.51 4.28
C TRP A 33 -4.53 13.67 3.33
N GLY A 34 -3.83 14.79 3.44
CA GLY A 34 -2.69 15.10 2.57
C GLY A 34 -1.43 14.30 2.91
N GLY A 35 -1.19 13.97 4.17
CA GLY A 35 -0.08 13.12 4.61
C GLY A 35 -0.44 11.64 4.52
N GLY A 36 -1.26 11.19 5.44
CA GLY A 36 -1.78 9.83 5.51
C GLY A 36 -3.10 9.75 6.25
N GLY A 37 -4.01 8.91 5.78
CA GLY A 37 -5.27 8.63 6.48
C GLY A 37 -5.00 7.96 7.82
N VAL A 38 -4.24 6.88 7.81
CA VAL A 38 -3.72 6.21 9.00
C VAL A 38 -2.20 6.17 8.92
N ASP A 39 -1.51 6.80 9.89
CA ASP A 39 -0.06 6.94 9.95
C ASP A 39 0.50 6.17 11.16
N LEU A 40 1.14 5.05 10.89
CA LEU A 40 1.75 4.15 11.88
C LEU A 40 3.24 4.47 11.96
N VAL A 41 3.62 5.32 12.90
CA VAL A 41 4.99 5.83 13.02
C VAL A 41 5.94 4.83 13.68
N ARG A 42 5.41 3.97 14.54
CA ARG A 42 6.15 2.89 15.24
C ARG A 42 5.17 1.84 15.74
N GLY A 43 5.74 0.73 16.21
CA GLY A 43 5.00 -0.30 16.92
C GLY A 43 4.63 -1.48 16.04
N GLU A 44 4.25 -2.54 16.68
CA GLU A 44 3.91 -3.81 16.06
C GLU A 44 2.45 -4.18 16.36
N GLY A 45 1.91 -5.09 15.56
CA GLY A 45 0.58 -5.65 15.78
C GLY A 45 -0.55 -4.67 15.52
N HIS A 46 -0.33 -3.67 14.66
CA HIS A 46 -1.43 -2.81 14.20
C HIS A 46 -2.42 -3.60 13.36
N HIS A 47 -3.71 -3.30 13.45
CA HIS A 47 -4.77 -3.94 12.69
C HIS A 47 -5.69 -2.88 12.08
N ILE A 48 -5.67 -2.76 10.76
CA ILE A 48 -6.47 -1.78 10.01
C ILE A 48 -7.42 -2.57 9.11
N HIS A 49 -8.73 -2.56 9.44
CA HIS A 49 -9.66 -3.44 8.75
C HIS A 49 -11.09 -2.88 8.64
N HIS A 50 -11.83 -3.37 7.66
CA HIS A 50 -13.24 -3.01 7.41
C HIS A 50 -13.47 -1.50 7.26
N ASN A 51 -12.48 -0.76 6.72
CA ASN A 51 -12.59 0.67 6.50
C ASN A 51 -12.81 0.99 5.03
N PHE A 52 -13.37 2.18 4.76
CA PHE A 52 -13.31 2.84 3.48
C PHE A 52 -12.30 3.99 3.55
N ILE A 53 -11.13 3.82 2.90
CA ILE A 53 -10.03 4.78 2.96
C ILE A 53 -9.81 5.37 1.57
N HIS A 54 -10.07 6.68 1.43
CA HIS A 54 -10.08 7.27 0.09
C HIS A 54 -9.69 8.76 0.03
N HIS A 55 -9.36 9.22 -1.17
CA HIS A 55 -9.02 10.63 -1.46
C HIS A 55 -7.86 11.18 -0.61
N CYS A 56 -7.00 10.33 -0.08
CA CYS A 56 -5.77 10.75 0.56
C CYS A 56 -4.76 11.12 -0.53
N GLN A 57 -4.59 12.42 -0.77
CA GLN A 57 -3.90 12.95 -1.95
C GLN A 57 -3.02 14.13 -1.61
N TYR A 58 -1.77 14.07 -2.04
CA TYR A 58 -0.83 15.18 -1.98
C TYR A 58 0.36 14.93 -2.91
N ASN A 59 1.06 15.99 -3.33
CA ASN A 59 2.27 15.83 -4.12
C ASN A 59 3.39 15.20 -3.29
N GLY A 60 3.82 13.99 -3.67
CA GLY A 60 4.83 13.22 -2.95
C GLY A 60 4.33 12.47 -1.71
N LEU A 61 3.12 12.76 -1.21
CA LEU A 61 2.47 12.13 -0.05
C LEU A 61 1.06 11.64 -0.44
N GLY A 62 0.12 11.60 0.49
CA GLY A 62 -1.26 11.19 0.22
C GLY A 62 -1.43 9.67 0.27
N TYR A 63 -1.19 9.10 1.43
CA TYR A 63 -1.26 7.68 1.69
C TYR A 63 -2.57 7.33 2.38
N GLY A 64 -3.19 6.22 2.01
CA GLY A 64 -4.31 5.67 2.77
C GLY A 64 -3.82 5.18 4.13
N VAL A 65 -2.94 4.20 4.14
CA VAL A 65 -2.21 3.71 5.31
C VAL A 65 -0.72 3.85 5.05
N VAL A 66 0.03 4.42 5.99
CA VAL A 66 1.50 4.54 5.90
C VAL A 66 2.17 3.99 7.14
N LEU A 67 3.29 3.27 6.95
CA LEU A 67 4.06 2.65 8.03
C LEU A 67 5.51 3.15 8.01
N ASP A 68 6.02 3.51 9.19
CA ASP A 68 7.44 3.83 9.42
C ASP A 68 7.95 3.07 10.65
N LYS A 69 8.84 2.10 10.47
CA LYS A 69 9.31 1.22 11.54
C LYS A 69 8.15 0.60 12.36
N ALA A 70 7.10 0.25 11.65
CA ALA A 70 5.88 -0.30 12.20
C ALA A 70 5.51 -1.57 11.44
N SER A 71 4.79 -2.47 12.11
CA SER A 71 4.24 -3.66 11.46
C SER A 71 2.74 -3.79 11.71
N GLY A 72 2.00 -4.21 10.67
CA GLY A 72 0.56 -4.32 10.77
C GLY A 72 -0.09 -5.26 9.77
N LEU A 73 -1.29 -5.71 10.14
CA LEU A 73 -2.23 -6.41 9.29
C LEU A 73 -3.23 -5.39 8.73
N ILE A 74 -3.35 -5.35 7.41
CA ILE A 74 -4.25 -4.43 6.69
C ILE A 74 -5.18 -5.29 5.84
N GLU A 75 -6.43 -5.43 6.25
CA GLU A 75 -7.34 -6.38 5.61
C GLU A 75 -8.78 -5.90 5.54
N TYR A 76 -9.53 -6.44 4.58
CA TYR A 76 -10.95 -6.15 4.37
C TYR A 76 -11.28 -4.65 4.22
N ASN A 77 -10.32 -3.84 3.74
CA ASN A 77 -10.57 -2.43 3.46
C ASN A 77 -10.95 -2.22 1.99
N LEU A 78 -11.73 -1.18 1.76
CA LEU A 78 -11.93 -0.58 0.46
C LEU A 78 -11.01 0.64 0.32
N PHE A 79 -10.29 0.73 -0.80
CA PHE A 79 -9.45 1.88 -1.13
C PHE A 79 -9.90 2.51 -2.43
N ASP A 80 -9.89 3.83 -2.51
CA ASP A 80 -10.16 4.54 -3.75
C ASP A 80 -9.52 5.94 -3.75
N TRP A 81 -9.08 6.40 -4.90
CA TRP A 81 -8.56 7.76 -5.09
C TRP A 81 -7.45 8.19 -4.14
N ASN A 82 -6.68 7.28 -3.55
CA ASN A 82 -5.47 7.62 -2.82
C ASN A 82 -4.30 7.83 -3.80
N ARG A 83 -3.23 8.52 -3.38
CA ARG A 83 -2.00 8.48 -4.16
C ARG A 83 -1.34 7.10 -4.04
N HIS A 84 -1.18 6.60 -2.83
CA HIS A 84 -0.93 5.18 -2.54
C HIS A 84 -1.90 4.73 -1.47
N SER A 85 -2.52 3.60 -1.63
CA SER A 85 -3.47 3.09 -0.63
C SER A 85 -2.75 2.50 0.58
N ILE A 86 -1.63 1.80 0.35
CA ILE A 86 -0.71 1.36 1.41
C ILE A 86 0.71 1.77 1.02
N ALA A 87 1.46 2.35 1.95
CA ALA A 87 2.85 2.69 1.75
C ALA A 87 3.69 2.40 2.99
N GLY A 88 4.91 1.94 2.81
CA GLY A 88 5.91 1.82 3.86
C GLY A 88 7.12 2.69 3.56
N THR A 89 7.73 3.29 4.58
CA THR A 89 8.99 4.04 4.42
C THR A 89 10.16 3.14 4.01
N GLY A 90 10.01 1.83 4.21
CA GLY A 90 11.00 0.83 3.84
C GLY A 90 12.24 0.79 4.72
N ARG A 91 12.24 1.48 5.86
CA ARG A 91 13.29 1.31 6.87
C ARG A 91 13.23 -0.09 7.46
N PRO A 92 14.34 -0.64 7.97
CA PRO A 92 14.32 -1.87 8.77
C PRO A 92 13.25 -1.80 9.88
N GLY A 93 12.51 -2.89 10.08
CA GLY A 93 11.36 -2.94 10.98
C GLY A 93 10.04 -2.48 10.37
N THR A 94 10.03 -1.95 9.12
CA THR A 94 8.78 -1.66 8.42
C THR A 94 8.28 -2.92 7.72
N SER A 95 7.09 -3.39 8.09
CA SER A 95 6.49 -4.61 7.55
C SER A 95 4.98 -4.49 7.42
N TYR A 96 4.37 -5.19 6.47
CA TYR A 96 2.92 -5.33 6.46
C TYR A 96 2.45 -6.63 5.82
N VAL A 97 1.30 -7.08 6.28
CA VAL A 97 0.47 -8.08 5.61
C VAL A 97 -0.77 -7.36 5.08
N ALA A 98 -0.95 -7.34 3.75
CA ALA A 98 -2.13 -6.76 3.10
C ALA A 98 -2.92 -7.88 2.43
N ARG A 99 -4.15 -8.13 2.92
CA ARG A 99 -4.99 -9.21 2.37
C ARG A 99 -6.47 -8.84 2.37
N HIS A 100 -7.22 -9.47 1.48
CA HIS A 100 -8.67 -9.28 1.36
C HIS A 100 -9.12 -7.82 1.17
N ASN A 101 -8.23 -6.95 0.67
CA ASN A 101 -8.58 -5.57 0.37
C ASN A 101 -9.05 -5.45 -1.08
N VAL A 102 -9.84 -4.43 -1.34
CA VAL A 102 -10.23 -4.04 -2.68
C VAL A 102 -9.73 -2.63 -2.98
N GLU A 103 -8.83 -2.52 -3.94
CA GLU A 103 -8.54 -1.25 -4.61
C GLU A 103 -9.59 -1.04 -5.68
N LEU A 104 -10.41 0.00 -5.53
CA LEU A 104 -11.50 0.32 -6.44
C LEU A 104 -10.99 0.90 -7.77
N GLY A 105 -11.76 1.75 -8.41
CA GLY A 105 -11.50 2.15 -9.80
C GLY A 105 -10.38 3.16 -10.01
N ALA A 106 -9.89 3.84 -8.99
CA ALA A 106 -8.94 4.93 -9.16
C ALA A 106 -7.81 4.98 -8.12
N SER A 107 -6.63 5.33 -8.60
CA SER A 107 -5.46 5.65 -7.79
C SER A 107 -4.62 6.68 -8.55
N LEU A 108 -4.02 7.64 -7.87
CA LEU A 108 -3.19 8.66 -8.51
C LEU A 108 -1.83 8.14 -8.93
N SER A 109 -1.32 7.14 -8.25
CA SER A 109 -0.04 6.48 -8.55
C SER A 109 -0.21 4.96 -8.39
N HIS A 110 0.84 4.23 -8.03
CA HIS A 110 0.70 2.80 -7.72
C HIS A 110 -0.03 2.60 -6.38
N CYS A 111 -0.70 1.44 -6.23
CA CYS A 111 -1.62 1.26 -5.11
C CYS A 111 -0.88 0.88 -3.82
N PHE A 112 -0.19 -0.25 -3.79
CA PHE A 112 0.58 -0.70 -2.63
C PHE A 112 2.08 -0.51 -2.87
N ASP A 113 2.75 0.08 -1.91
CA ASP A 113 4.13 0.55 -2.04
C ASP A 113 5.00 0.15 -0.85
N MET A 114 6.28 -0.06 -1.12
CA MET A 114 7.34 -0.05 -0.11
C MET A 114 8.52 0.74 -0.66
N HIS A 115 8.87 1.83 -0.01
CA HIS A 115 10.02 2.65 -0.37
C HIS A 115 11.32 1.88 -0.18
N GLY A 116 12.33 2.21 -0.97
CA GLY A 116 13.68 1.66 -0.84
C GLY A 116 14.67 2.67 -0.28
N GLY A 117 15.86 2.22 0.02
CA GLY A 117 16.94 3.07 0.51
C GLY A 117 17.31 4.20 -0.46
N ARG A 118 17.15 3.99 -1.76
CA ARG A 118 17.35 5.04 -2.78
C ARG A 118 16.37 6.21 -2.62
N ASP A 119 15.11 5.94 -2.28
CA ASP A 119 14.12 7.00 -2.00
C ASP A 119 14.49 7.78 -0.75
N ARG A 120 15.02 7.09 0.26
CA ARG A 120 15.47 7.68 1.52
C ARG A 120 16.85 8.32 1.44
N ARG A 121 17.64 7.99 0.41
CA ARG A 121 19.04 8.43 0.25
C ARG A 121 19.93 8.02 1.42
N ASP A 122 19.73 6.81 1.96
CA ASP A 122 20.44 6.29 3.14
C ASP A 122 21.62 5.37 2.79
N GLY A 123 21.95 5.24 1.52
CA GLY A 123 23.07 4.42 1.05
C GLY A 123 22.76 2.92 0.95
N THR A 124 21.54 2.50 1.28
CA THR A 124 21.09 1.11 1.17
C THR A 124 20.16 0.91 -0.02
N ASP A 125 19.78 -0.33 -0.28
CA ASP A 125 18.65 -0.68 -1.15
C ASP A 125 17.53 -1.41 -0.39
N ILE A 126 17.57 -1.41 0.95
CA ILE A 126 16.58 -2.06 1.82
C ILE A 126 15.19 -1.46 1.58
N ALA A 127 14.19 -2.33 1.45
CA ALA A 127 12.77 -1.97 1.29
C ALA A 127 11.90 -2.66 2.36
N GLY A 128 12.11 -2.29 3.61
CA GLY A 128 11.44 -2.88 4.75
C GLY A 128 11.94 -4.29 5.09
N THR A 129 11.31 -4.91 6.07
CA THR A 129 11.73 -6.23 6.54
C THR A 129 10.91 -7.34 5.89
N SER A 130 9.60 -7.38 6.06
CA SER A 130 8.74 -8.44 5.52
C SER A 130 7.45 -7.90 4.93
N ILE A 131 7.07 -8.40 3.75
CA ILE A 131 5.87 -7.94 3.05
C ILE A 131 5.09 -9.15 2.52
N LYS A 132 3.79 -9.21 2.82
CA LYS A 132 2.89 -10.21 2.23
C LYS A 132 1.66 -9.52 1.66
N ILE A 133 1.39 -9.76 0.37
CA ILE A 133 0.25 -9.17 -0.34
C ILE A 133 -0.53 -10.29 -1.01
N TYR A 134 -1.69 -10.65 -0.47
CA TYR A 134 -2.46 -11.77 -1.01
C TYR A 134 -3.97 -11.64 -0.85
N ASN A 135 -4.71 -12.33 -1.69
CA ASN A 135 -6.18 -12.32 -1.71
C ASN A 135 -6.78 -10.92 -1.88
N ASN A 136 -6.07 -10.00 -2.54
CA ASN A 136 -6.59 -8.66 -2.83
C ASN A 136 -7.12 -8.58 -4.26
N THR A 137 -8.02 -7.63 -4.49
CA THR A 137 -8.51 -7.26 -5.82
C THR A 137 -8.08 -5.85 -6.18
N PHE A 138 -7.37 -5.68 -7.29
CA PHE A 138 -6.86 -4.37 -7.75
C PHE A 138 -7.57 -3.95 -9.05
N ARG A 139 -8.62 -3.15 -8.94
CA ARG A 139 -9.41 -2.68 -10.11
C ARG A 139 -8.86 -1.40 -10.73
N ALA A 140 -7.99 -0.67 -10.03
CA ALA A 140 -7.35 0.54 -10.55
C ALA A 140 -6.42 0.23 -11.74
N PRO A 141 -6.37 1.11 -12.76
CA PRO A 141 -5.49 0.94 -13.92
C PRO A 141 -4.01 1.24 -13.63
N LYS A 142 -3.72 1.93 -12.54
CA LYS A 142 -2.34 2.17 -12.09
C LYS A 142 -1.70 0.89 -11.59
N ARG A 143 -0.38 0.85 -11.59
CA ARG A 143 0.35 -0.35 -11.17
C ARG A 143 -0.03 -0.76 -9.74
N PRO A 144 -0.50 -1.97 -9.50
CA PRO A 144 -0.96 -2.39 -8.19
C PRO A 144 0.11 -2.39 -7.11
N VAL A 145 1.29 -2.98 -7.38
CA VAL A 145 2.32 -3.19 -6.37
C VAL A 145 3.68 -2.70 -6.85
N VAL A 146 4.36 -1.91 -6.01
CA VAL A 146 5.74 -1.47 -6.27
C VAL A 146 6.58 -1.61 -5.00
N ILE A 147 7.60 -2.46 -5.04
CA ILE A 147 8.60 -2.63 -3.99
C ILE A 147 9.91 -2.02 -4.51
N ARG A 148 10.34 -0.90 -3.95
CA ARG A 148 11.39 -0.04 -4.51
C ARG A 148 12.80 -0.35 -4.02
N GLY A 149 13.02 -1.55 -3.50
CA GLY A 149 14.30 -2.04 -3.04
C GLY A 149 14.21 -3.52 -2.71
N VAL A 150 15.05 -3.99 -1.81
CA VAL A 150 15.17 -5.39 -1.41
C VAL A 150 14.67 -5.56 0.02
N PRO A 151 13.52 -6.19 0.24
CA PRO A 151 13.05 -6.53 1.59
C PRO A 151 14.01 -7.53 2.28
N GLU A 152 14.32 -7.31 3.56
CA GLU A 152 15.29 -8.12 4.31
C GLU A 152 14.88 -9.59 4.38
N ASP A 153 13.66 -9.90 4.83
CA ASP A 153 13.12 -11.25 4.94
C ASP A 153 12.31 -11.67 3.69
N GLY A 154 12.05 -10.72 2.80
CA GLY A 154 11.39 -10.98 1.53
C GLY A 154 10.00 -10.36 1.38
N CYS A 155 9.52 -10.44 0.14
CA CYS A 155 8.18 -10.05 -0.25
C CYS A 155 7.51 -11.20 -0.99
N GLU A 156 6.24 -11.47 -0.68
CA GLU A 156 5.41 -12.43 -1.40
C GLU A 156 4.13 -11.74 -1.91
N VAL A 157 3.85 -11.91 -3.20
CA VAL A 157 2.64 -11.38 -3.86
C VAL A 157 1.92 -12.54 -4.54
N TYR A 158 0.82 -13.00 -3.96
CA TYR A 158 0.15 -14.21 -4.43
C TYR A 158 -1.37 -14.20 -4.22
N HIS A 159 -2.09 -15.01 -4.99
CA HIS A 159 -3.55 -15.13 -4.95
C HIS A 159 -4.31 -13.80 -5.09
N ASN A 160 -3.72 -12.78 -5.73
CA ASN A 160 -4.41 -11.53 -6.01
C ASN A 160 -5.06 -11.57 -7.39
N TRP A 161 -6.11 -10.76 -7.56
CA TRP A 161 -6.71 -10.51 -8.86
C TRP A 161 -6.35 -9.12 -9.37
N PHE A 162 -5.78 -9.06 -10.58
CA PHE A 162 -5.36 -7.84 -11.28
C PHE A 162 -6.14 -7.68 -12.60
N PRO A 163 -7.44 -7.30 -12.59
CA PRO A 163 -8.28 -7.26 -13.78
C PRO A 163 -7.76 -6.33 -14.88
N LYS A 164 -7.12 -5.23 -14.53
CA LYS A 164 -6.61 -4.26 -15.51
C LYS A 164 -5.19 -4.54 -15.99
N HIS A 165 -4.58 -5.62 -15.55
CA HIS A 165 -3.19 -5.97 -15.86
C HIS A 165 -3.12 -7.37 -16.49
N ARG A 166 -2.32 -7.53 -17.55
CA ARG A 166 -2.27 -8.78 -18.35
C ARG A 166 -1.07 -9.68 -18.01
N SER A 167 -0.22 -9.27 -17.09
CA SER A 167 0.97 -10.04 -16.73
C SER A 167 1.56 -9.63 -15.39
N PRO A 168 2.36 -10.52 -14.74
CA PRO A 168 3.07 -10.18 -13.50
C PRO A 168 3.89 -8.89 -13.59
N ARG A 169 4.65 -8.71 -14.67
CA ARG A 169 5.52 -7.52 -14.86
C ARG A 169 4.74 -6.20 -14.96
N ARG A 170 3.48 -6.24 -15.39
CA ARG A 170 2.63 -5.05 -15.44
C ARG A 170 1.97 -4.75 -14.09
N ALA A 171 1.65 -5.79 -13.32
CA ALA A 171 1.02 -5.65 -12.02
C ALA A 171 2.02 -5.37 -10.89
N VAL A 172 3.17 -6.04 -10.89
CA VAL A 172 4.16 -5.95 -9.81
C VAL A 172 5.49 -5.46 -10.36
N ARG A 173 6.08 -4.48 -9.72
CA ARG A 173 7.47 -4.04 -9.91
C ARG A 173 8.22 -4.23 -8.60
N SER A 174 9.35 -4.92 -8.67
CA SER A 174 10.22 -5.14 -7.51
C SER A 174 11.68 -5.09 -7.95
N PHE A 175 12.58 -4.93 -7.01
CA PHE A 175 14.02 -4.82 -7.27
C PHE A 175 14.83 -6.01 -6.74
N GLY A 176 14.24 -6.87 -5.93
CA GLY A 176 14.88 -8.08 -5.41
C GLY A 176 14.08 -8.71 -4.28
N ASN A 177 14.47 -9.90 -3.87
CA ASN A 177 13.90 -10.70 -2.78
C ASN A 177 12.34 -10.70 -2.77
N THR A 178 11.72 -10.82 -3.96
CA THR A 178 10.27 -10.79 -4.15
C THR A 178 9.81 -11.97 -4.98
N LYS A 179 8.87 -12.73 -4.45
CA LYS A 179 8.21 -13.85 -5.13
C LYS A 179 6.81 -13.43 -5.58
N VAL A 180 6.49 -13.65 -6.85
CA VAL A 180 5.18 -13.33 -7.44
C VAL A 180 4.63 -14.60 -8.08
N TYR A 181 3.56 -15.15 -7.51
CA TYR A 181 3.02 -16.45 -7.96
C TYR A 181 1.51 -16.56 -7.72
N SER A 182 0.86 -17.49 -8.38
CA SER A 182 -0.56 -17.83 -8.19
C SER A 182 -1.53 -16.64 -8.23
N ASN A 183 -1.21 -15.58 -8.99
CA ASN A 183 -2.10 -14.44 -9.19
C ASN A 183 -2.91 -14.61 -10.47
N VAL A 184 -4.07 -13.94 -10.51
CA VAL A 184 -4.95 -13.89 -11.67
C VAL A 184 -4.86 -12.53 -12.36
N TYR A 185 -4.80 -12.54 -13.69
CA TYR A 185 -4.63 -11.34 -14.52
C TYR A 185 -5.74 -11.25 -15.57
N GLY A 186 -6.21 -10.02 -15.84
CA GLY A 186 -7.24 -9.74 -16.85
C GLY A 186 -8.65 -9.79 -16.30
N ASP A 187 -9.60 -9.39 -17.15
CA ASP A 187 -11.00 -9.16 -16.76
C ASP A 187 -11.80 -10.45 -16.52
N ASN A 188 -11.30 -11.60 -16.97
CA ASN A 188 -11.97 -12.89 -16.80
C ASN A 188 -11.09 -13.84 -15.97
N PRO A 189 -11.31 -13.93 -14.67
CA PRO A 189 -10.51 -14.80 -13.81
C PRO A 189 -10.84 -16.26 -14.12
N LYS A 190 -10.03 -16.87 -14.98
CA LYS A 190 -9.97 -18.34 -14.97
C LYS A 190 -9.29 -18.70 -13.65
N VAL A 191 -10.07 -19.24 -12.74
CA VAL A 191 -9.54 -19.79 -11.50
C VAL A 191 -8.44 -20.77 -11.89
N ALA A 192 -7.21 -20.46 -11.51
CA ALA A 192 -6.12 -21.42 -11.64
C ALA A 192 -6.49 -22.63 -10.77
N LYS A 193 -6.69 -23.77 -11.45
CA LYS A 193 -6.90 -25.06 -10.78
C LYS A 193 -5.61 -25.49 -10.08
#